data_e5d1456d13656c8ae2efb64d08046eb4
#
_entry.id   e5d1456d13656c8ae2efb64d08046eb4
#
_cell.length_a   1.000
_cell.length_b   1.000
_cell.length_c   1.000
_cell.angle_alpha   90.00
_cell.angle_beta   90.00
_cell.angle_gamma   90.00
#
_symmetry.space_group_name_H-M   'P 1'
#
loop_
_entity.id
_entity.type
_entity.pdbx_description
1 polymer ?
#
loop_
_entity_poly.entity_id
_entity_poly.type
_entity_poly.pdbx_seq_one_letter_code
_entity_poly.pdbx_strand_id
1 'polypeptide(L)'
;MFKIRSIAVRLILAISLTVAVACAILGTFSIAQQRSLTQLALDQQLKLQYDSVIAAIDYEGRAALAVSSVVAALPPVADAVARDDRDGLAALLDGAMKALTAQGIPLITFQKPPAVVVYRVHAPKVFGEDISSRRSTVVEAIKTGKQIVGVEPGREALSIFGMTPITRDGKIVANADVGAAFGKEFVDRAKKRFGIDLAVHSYDGKAFKKLSS
;
A
#
# COMPACT_ATOMS: atom_id res chain seq x y z
N MET A 1 23.69 -29.09 63.10
CA MET A 1 22.42 -29.80 62.84
C MET A 1 21.41 -29.36 63.91
N PHE A 2 20.52 -28.37 63.57
CA PHE A 2 19.54 -27.86 64.54
C PHE A 2 18.43 -28.91 64.75
N LYS A 3 18.39 -29.55 65.93
CA LYS A 3 17.29 -30.46 66.32
C LYS A 3 16.11 -29.61 66.75
N ILE A 4 15.12 -29.41 65.87
CA ILE A 4 13.85 -28.78 66.21
C ILE A 4 13.08 -29.76 67.13
N ARG A 5 13.00 -29.45 68.43
CA ARG A 5 12.44 -30.31 69.47
C ARG A 5 10.94 -30.26 69.65
N SER A 6 10.25 -29.19 69.15
CA SER A 6 8.82 -29.03 69.34
C SER A 6 8.03 -29.52 68.11
N ILE A 7 7.02 -30.33 68.28
CA ILE A 7 6.10 -30.84 67.26
C ILE A 7 5.37 -29.67 66.61
N ALA A 8 4.99 -28.64 67.39
CA ALA A 8 4.33 -27.41 66.89
C ALA A 8 5.19 -26.67 65.86
N VAL A 9 6.49 -26.50 66.10
CA VAL A 9 7.42 -25.82 65.18
C VAL A 9 7.59 -26.61 63.89
N ARG A 10 7.62 -27.95 63.93
CA ARG A 10 7.68 -28.80 62.72
C ARG A 10 6.42 -28.68 61.88
N LEU A 11 5.23 -28.65 62.51
CA LEU A 11 3.96 -28.45 61.86
C LEU A 11 3.86 -27.06 61.20
N ILE A 12 4.24 -26.02 61.88
CA ILE A 12 4.26 -24.65 61.35
C ILE A 12 5.19 -24.56 60.13
N LEU A 13 6.41 -25.11 60.20
CA LEU A 13 7.35 -25.13 59.10
C LEU A 13 6.84 -25.94 57.91
N ALA A 14 6.21 -27.07 58.13
CA ALA A 14 5.63 -27.90 57.06
C ALA A 14 4.49 -27.15 56.36
N ILE A 15 3.58 -26.54 57.10
CA ILE A 15 2.45 -25.73 56.53
C ILE A 15 2.99 -24.52 55.77
N SER A 16 3.94 -23.78 56.35
CA SER A 16 4.53 -22.62 55.70
C SER A 16 5.24 -22.98 54.39
N LEU A 17 5.96 -24.12 54.36
CA LEU A 17 6.62 -24.60 53.15
C LEU A 17 5.61 -25.02 52.07
N THR A 18 4.54 -25.72 52.43
CA THR A 18 3.49 -26.09 51.46
C THR A 18 2.79 -24.87 50.90
N VAL A 19 2.48 -23.87 51.71
CA VAL A 19 1.91 -22.61 51.25
C VAL A 19 2.86 -21.86 50.32
N ALA A 20 4.14 -21.78 50.68
CA ALA A 20 5.16 -21.14 49.86
C ALA A 20 5.30 -21.83 48.48
N VAL A 21 5.34 -23.15 48.46
CA VAL A 21 5.40 -23.94 47.22
C VAL A 21 4.15 -23.73 46.38
N ALA A 22 2.95 -23.75 46.97
CA ALA A 22 1.71 -23.50 46.27
C ALA A 22 1.66 -22.09 45.68
N CYS A 23 2.07 -21.08 46.44
CA CYS A 23 2.17 -19.70 45.94
C CYS A 23 3.18 -19.56 44.78
N ALA A 24 4.32 -20.23 44.84
CA ALA A 24 5.31 -20.25 43.78
C ALA A 24 4.77 -20.89 42.48
N ILE A 25 4.08 -22.02 42.60
CA ILE A 25 3.45 -22.70 41.45
C ILE A 25 2.39 -21.80 40.85
N LEU A 26 1.46 -21.27 41.63
CA LEU A 26 0.41 -20.37 41.17
C LEU A 26 0.98 -19.09 40.54
N GLY A 27 2.01 -18.52 41.14
CA GLY A 27 2.69 -17.32 40.62
C GLY A 27 3.37 -17.56 39.28
N THR A 28 4.10 -18.66 39.13
CA THR A 28 4.74 -19.01 37.85
C THR A 28 3.72 -19.33 36.77
N PHE A 29 2.66 -20.05 37.10
CA PHE A 29 1.57 -20.34 36.17
C PHE A 29 0.86 -19.05 35.71
N SER A 30 0.53 -18.14 36.65
CA SER A 30 -0.11 -16.86 36.35
C SER A 30 0.76 -15.98 35.44
N ILE A 31 2.07 -15.91 35.71
CA ILE A 31 3.01 -15.15 34.87
C ILE A 31 3.10 -15.75 33.46
N ALA A 32 3.18 -17.08 33.34
CA ALA A 32 3.23 -17.76 32.06
C ALA A 32 1.96 -17.52 31.25
N GLN A 33 0.79 -17.61 31.87
CA GLN A 33 -0.50 -17.36 31.24
C GLN A 33 -0.64 -15.90 30.80
N GLN A 34 -0.22 -14.95 31.66
CA GLN A 34 -0.27 -13.53 31.34
C GLN A 34 0.63 -13.17 30.15
N ARG A 35 1.83 -13.74 30.08
CA ARG A 35 2.74 -13.56 28.92
C ARG A 35 2.13 -14.10 27.64
N SER A 36 1.52 -15.29 27.67
CA SER A 36 0.87 -15.87 26.51
C SER A 36 -0.29 -15.01 26.01
N LEU A 37 -1.15 -14.53 26.91
CA LEU A 37 -2.27 -13.65 26.56
C LEU A 37 -1.78 -12.31 25.99
N THR A 38 -0.72 -11.73 26.55
CA THR A 38 -0.14 -10.48 26.05
C THR A 38 0.44 -10.68 24.65
N GLN A 39 1.15 -11.77 24.39
CA GLN A 39 1.66 -12.07 23.05
C GLN A 39 0.53 -12.23 22.03
N LEU A 40 -0.50 -13.02 22.35
CA LEU A 40 -1.66 -13.18 21.48
C LEU A 40 -2.34 -11.85 21.15
N ALA A 41 -2.49 -10.98 22.16
CA ALA A 41 -3.08 -9.65 21.97
C ALA A 41 -2.21 -8.76 21.07
N LEU A 42 -0.88 -8.79 21.24
CA LEU A 42 0.06 -8.05 20.39
C LEU A 42 0.04 -8.57 18.95
N ASP A 43 0.06 -9.88 18.74
CA ASP A 43 0.02 -10.49 17.42
C ASP A 43 -1.28 -10.15 16.69
N GLN A 44 -2.41 -10.19 17.39
CA GLN A 44 -3.70 -9.75 16.84
C GLN A 44 -3.70 -8.26 16.47
N GLN A 45 -3.17 -7.41 17.33
CA GLN A 45 -3.06 -5.98 17.07
C GLN A 45 -2.18 -5.69 15.85
N LEU A 46 -1.01 -6.32 15.76
CA LEU A 46 -0.11 -6.19 14.60
C LEU A 46 -0.79 -6.66 13.31
N LYS A 47 -1.50 -7.79 13.38
CA LYS A 47 -2.24 -8.29 12.22
C LYS A 47 -3.32 -7.31 11.76
N LEU A 48 -4.11 -6.76 12.66
CA LEU A 48 -5.13 -5.76 12.34
C LEU A 48 -4.52 -4.49 11.72
N GLN A 49 -3.38 -4.02 12.23
CA GLN A 49 -2.66 -2.88 11.68
C GLN A 49 -2.14 -3.18 10.27
N TYR A 50 -1.53 -4.35 10.06
CA TYR A 50 -1.08 -4.81 8.75
C TYR A 50 -2.24 -4.88 7.75
N ASP A 51 -3.32 -5.56 8.11
CA ASP A 51 -4.51 -5.69 7.25
C ASP A 51 -5.11 -4.32 6.91
N SER A 52 -5.05 -3.35 7.83
CA SER A 52 -5.51 -1.97 7.62
C SER A 52 -4.65 -1.23 6.59
N VAL A 53 -3.33 -1.41 6.63
CA VAL A 53 -2.41 -0.81 5.64
C VAL A 53 -2.63 -1.41 4.26
N ILE A 54 -2.75 -2.74 4.17
CA ILE A 54 -3.02 -3.42 2.89
C ILE A 54 -4.37 -2.95 2.32
N ALA A 55 -5.40 -2.86 3.14
CA ALA A 55 -6.71 -2.35 2.71
C ALA A 55 -6.65 -0.89 2.23
N ALA A 56 -5.79 -0.06 2.84
CA ALA A 56 -5.58 1.31 2.38
C ALA A 56 -4.90 1.38 1.00
N ILE A 57 -3.87 0.55 0.77
CA ILE A 57 -3.20 0.45 -0.53
C ILE A 57 -4.21 -0.01 -1.60
N ASP A 58 -4.99 -1.03 -1.29
CA ASP A 58 -6.01 -1.59 -2.18
C ASP A 58 -7.12 -0.57 -2.50
N TYR A 59 -7.53 0.22 -1.53
CA TYR A 59 -8.49 1.31 -1.72
C TYR A 59 -7.96 2.37 -2.69
N GLU A 60 -6.73 2.85 -2.52
CA GLU A 60 -6.09 3.82 -3.42
C GLU A 60 -5.96 3.24 -4.84
N GLY A 61 -5.59 1.96 -4.95
CA GLY A 61 -5.50 1.26 -6.23
C GLY A 61 -6.85 1.17 -6.96
N ARG A 62 -7.91 0.83 -6.24
CA ARG A 62 -9.27 0.82 -6.81
C ARG A 62 -9.74 2.22 -7.19
N ALA A 63 -9.43 3.24 -6.42
CA ALA A 63 -9.75 4.62 -6.74
C ALA A 63 -9.04 5.07 -8.03
N ALA A 64 -7.74 4.80 -8.15
CA ALA A 64 -6.97 5.08 -9.36
C ALA A 64 -7.53 4.32 -10.57
N LEU A 65 -7.89 3.04 -10.39
CA LEU A 65 -8.48 2.21 -11.44
C LEU A 65 -9.85 2.74 -11.89
N ALA A 66 -10.70 3.16 -10.96
CA ALA A 66 -12.01 3.73 -11.29
C ALA A 66 -11.86 4.99 -12.14
N VAL A 67 -10.93 5.90 -11.76
CA VAL A 67 -10.66 7.10 -12.56
C VAL A 67 -10.10 6.74 -13.93
N SER A 68 -9.14 5.81 -14.03
CA SER A 68 -8.59 5.38 -15.32
C SER A 68 -9.64 4.76 -16.21
N SER A 69 -10.58 4.00 -15.63
CA SER A 69 -11.69 3.37 -16.36
C SER A 69 -12.65 4.40 -16.94
N VAL A 70 -13.00 5.42 -16.16
CA VAL A 70 -13.85 6.53 -16.65
C VAL A 70 -13.16 7.28 -17.77
N VAL A 71 -11.89 7.64 -17.57
CA VAL A 71 -11.10 8.39 -18.57
C VAL A 71 -10.93 7.58 -19.85
N ALA A 72 -10.63 6.28 -19.74
CA ALA A 72 -10.47 5.38 -20.89
C ALA A 72 -11.77 5.17 -21.68
N ALA A 73 -12.91 5.27 -21.02
CA ALA A 73 -14.23 5.10 -21.63
C ALA A 73 -14.75 6.34 -22.40
N LEU A 74 -14.07 7.50 -22.28
CA LEU A 74 -14.49 8.72 -22.97
C LEU A 74 -14.08 8.70 -24.44
N PRO A 75 -15.02 8.70 -25.41
CA PRO A 75 -14.69 8.68 -26.82
C PRO A 75 -13.77 9.83 -27.24
N PRO A 76 -13.93 11.09 -26.77
CA PRO A 76 -13.02 12.17 -27.11
C PRO A 76 -11.57 11.92 -26.66
N VAL A 77 -11.37 11.24 -25.53
CA VAL A 77 -10.04 10.86 -25.06
C VAL A 77 -9.41 9.80 -25.96
N ALA A 78 -10.18 8.75 -26.32
CA ALA A 78 -9.72 7.70 -27.23
C ALA A 78 -9.33 8.30 -28.60
N ASP A 79 -10.11 9.23 -29.10
CA ASP A 79 -9.86 9.91 -30.37
C ASP A 79 -8.61 10.81 -30.31
N ALA A 80 -8.46 11.58 -29.23
CA ALA A 80 -7.31 12.47 -29.05
C ALA A 80 -6.00 11.66 -28.88
N VAL A 81 -6.01 10.60 -28.05
CA VAL A 81 -4.83 9.74 -27.90
C VAL A 81 -4.45 9.04 -29.19
N ALA A 82 -5.43 8.53 -29.94
CA ALA A 82 -5.17 7.86 -31.23
C ALA A 82 -4.45 8.78 -32.23
N ARG A 83 -4.76 10.07 -32.22
CA ARG A 83 -4.16 11.10 -33.12
C ARG A 83 -2.95 11.83 -32.54
N ASP A 84 -2.47 11.47 -31.35
CA ASP A 84 -1.43 12.20 -30.59
C ASP A 84 -1.80 13.68 -30.32
N ASP A 85 -3.10 13.97 -30.20
CA ASP A 85 -3.65 15.30 -29.97
C ASP A 85 -3.52 15.67 -28.48
N ARG A 86 -2.35 16.20 -28.13
CA ARG A 86 -2.03 16.59 -26.74
C ARG A 86 -2.83 17.80 -26.28
N ASP A 87 -3.09 18.73 -27.18
CA ASP A 87 -3.88 19.93 -26.86
C ASP A 87 -5.34 19.56 -26.60
N GLY A 88 -5.88 18.63 -27.38
CA GLY A 88 -7.20 18.04 -27.12
C GLY A 88 -7.28 17.31 -25.77
N LEU A 89 -6.23 16.54 -25.41
CA LEU A 89 -6.17 15.88 -24.11
C LEU A 89 -6.08 16.88 -22.95
N ALA A 90 -5.30 17.95 -23.12
CA ALA A 90 -5.22 19.04 -22.14
C ALA A 90 -6.57 19.71 -21.93
N ALA A 91 -7.24 20.11 -23.02
CA ALA A 91 -8.57 20.73 -22.96
C ALA A 91 -9.62 19.87 -22.25
N LEU A 92 -9.53 18.53 -22.38
CA LEU A 92 -10.46 17.57 -21.75
C LEU A 92 -10.16 17.35 -20.27
N LEU A 93 -8.89 17.38 -19.83
CA LEU A 93 -8.48 16.81 -18.55
C LEU A 93 -7.84 17.79 -17.58
N ASP A 94 -7.29 18.93 -18.02
CA ASP A 94 -6.61 19.89 -17.12
C ASP A 94 -7.53 20.41 -16.02
N GLY A 95 -8.80 20.63 -16.35
CA GLY A 95 -9.80 21.07 -15.36
C GLY A 95 -10.06 20.01 -14.26
N ALA A 96 -10.04 18.73 -14.62
CA ALA A 96 -10.24 17.65 -13.67
C ALA A 96 -9.00 17.37 -12.81
N MET A 97 -7.80 17.66 -13.32
CA MET A 97 -6.52 17.34 -12.67
C MET A 97 -6.39 17.99 -11.29
N LYS A 98 -6.81 19.24 -11.15
CA LYS A 98 -6.77 19.95 -9.85
C LYS A 98 -7.65 19.26 -8.80
N ALA A 99 -8.85 18.84 -9.18
CA ALA A 99 -9.78 18.16 -8.28
C ALA A 99 -9.26 16.77 -7.88
N LEU A 100 -8.69 16.03 -8.83
CA LEU A 100 -8.11 14.70 -8.58
C LEU A 100 -6.87 14.77 -7.69
N THR A 101 -6.00 15.75 -7.90
CA THR A 101 -4.83 16.00 -7.05
C THR A 101 -5.25 16.25 -5.60
N ALA A 102 -6.30 17.03 -5.37
CA ALA A 102 -6.83 17.28 -4.02
C ALA A 102 -7.37 16.00 -3.34
N GLN A 103 -7.72 14.97 -4.14
CA GLN A 103 -8.15 13.65 -3.66
C GLN A 103 -6.99 12.63 -3.56
N GLY A 104 -5.73 13.05 -3.75
CA GLY A 104 -4.57 12.18 -3.68
C GLY A 104 -4.26 11.41 -4.97
N ILE A 105 -4.85 11.80 -6.10
CA ILE A 105 -4.62 11.24 -7.43
C ILE A 105 -3.93 12.29 -8.32
N PRO A 106 -2.62 12.51 -8.14
CA PRO A 106 -1.90 13.57 -8.84
C PRO A 106 -1.41 13.18 -10.25
N LEU A 107 -1.57 11.93 -10.68
CA LEU A 107 -0.93 11.43 -11.89
C LEU A 107 -1.97 10.89 -12.88
N ILE A 108 -1.96 11.42 -14.10
CA ILE A 108 -2.63 10.84 -15.27
C ILE A 108 -1.65 10.85 -16.42
N THR A 109 -1.47 9.69 -17.04
CA THR A 109 -0.56 9.49 -18.18
C THR A 109 -1.23 8.61 -19.23
N PHE A 110 -1.01 8.91 -20.50
CA PHE A 110 -1.43 8.08 -21.62
C PHE A 110 -0.20 7.49 -22.30
N GLN A 111 -0.27 6.18 -22.60
CA GLN A 111 0.79 5.47 -23.32
C GLN A 111 0.20 4.72 -24.50
N LYS A 112 0.95 4.70 -25.62
CA LYS A 112 0.70 3.81 -26.76
C LYS A 112 1.56 2.54 -26.68
N PRO A 113 1.19 1.45 -27.35
CA PRO A 113 2.03 0.27 -27.44
C PRO A 113 3.46 0.59 -27.92
N PRO A 114 4.54 -0.03 -27.37
CA PRO A 114 4.52 -1.01 -26.28
C PRO A 114 4.33 -0.40 -24.88
N ALA A 115 4.76 0.84 -24.62
CA ALA A 115 4.53 1.69 -23.47
C ALA A 115 5.15 3.10 -23.70
N VAL A 116 4.95 3.66 -24.87
CA VAL A 116 5.47 5.00 -25.22
C VAL A 116 4.51 6.07 -24.71
N VAL A 117 5.02 6.99 -23.93
CA VAL A 117 4.23 8.08 -23.34
C VAL A 117 3.80 9.08 -24.41
N VAL A 118 2.49 9.23 -24.57
CA VAL A 118 1.87 10.24 -25.46
C VAL A 118 1.71 11.57 -24.74
N TYR A 119 1.14 11.53 -23.54
CA TYR A 119 0.81 12.72 -22.79
C TYR A 119 0.78 12.45 -21.28
N ARG A 120 1.24 13.42 -20.49
CA ARG A 120 1.06 13.47 -19.03
C ARG A 120 0.29 14.72 -18.67
N VAL A 121 -0.89 14.56 -18.10
CA VAL A 121 -1.72 15.70 -17.67
C VAL A 121 -0.98 16.53 -16.61
N HIS A 122 -0.30 15.86 -15.68
CA HIS A 122 0.48 16.51 -14.61
C HIS A 122 1.86 17.06 -15.05
N ALA A 123 2.34 16.68 -16.24
CA ALA A 123 3.64 17.10 -16.76
C ALA A 123 3.61 17.21 -18.31
N PRO A 124 2.85 18.17 -18.88
CA PRO A 124 2.51 18.20 -20.31
C PRO A 124 3.73 18.27 -21.26
N LYS A 125 4.85 18.84 -20.78
CA LYS A 125 6.07 18.99 -21.58
C LYS A 125 6.94 17.72 -21.64
N VAL A 126 6.57 16.66 -20.92
CA VAL A 126 7.36 15.42 -20.79
C VAL A 126 6.62 14.26 -21.45
N PHE A 127 7.02 13.88 -22.64
CA PHE A 127 6.41 12.84 -23.47
C PHE A 127 7.42 12.19 -24.40
N GLY A 128 7.04 11.11 -25.09
CA GLY A 128 7.84 10.44 -26.11
C GLY A 128 8.80 9.37 -25.56
N GLU A 129 8.94 9.21 -24.26
CA GLU A 129 9.77 8.17 -23.68
C GLU A 129 9.11 6.80 -23.69
N ASP A 130 9.88 5.75 -23.93
CA ASP A 130 9.48 4.36 -23.70
C ASP A 130 9.73 4.00 -22.23
N ILE A 131 8.67 3.63 -21.53
CA ILE A 131 8.72 3.28 -20.12
C ILE A 131 8.59 1.78 -19.85
N SER A 132 8.68 0.94 -20.89
CA SER A 132 8.50 -0.51 -20.81
C SER A 132 9.40 -1.17 -19.77
N SER A 133 10.63 -0.67 -19.62
CA SER A 133 11.63 -1.24 -18.72
C SER A 133 11.32 -1.04 -17.22
N ARG A 134 10.49 -0.05 -16.88
CA ARG A 134 10.17 0.30 -15.48
C ARG A 134 8.69 0.18 -15.12
N ARG A 135 7.82 -0.01 -16.12
CA ARG A 135 6.36 -0.05 -15.96
C ARG A 135 5.80 -1.33 -16.58
N SER A 136 6.08 -2.46 -15.93
CA SER A 136 5.65 -3.78 -16.40
C SER A 136 4.13 -3.92 -16.45
N THR A 137 3.41 -3.29 -15.52
CA THR A 137 1.93 -3.30 -15.47
C THR A 137 1.30 -2.58 -16.66
N VAL A 138 1.92 -1.48 -17.16
CA VAL A 138 1.48 -0.81 -18.39
C VAL A 138 1.63 -1.73 -19.60
N VAL A 139 2.78 -2.39 -19.73
CA VAL A 139 3.03 -3.35 -20.82
C VAL A 139 2.03 -4.49 -20.76
N GLU A 140 1.78 -5.03 -19.56
CA GLU A 140 0.82 -6.12 -19.38
C GLU A 140 -0.61 -5.69 -19.69
N ALA A 141 -1.05 -4.51 -19.24
CA ALA A 141 -2.37 -3.97 -19.54
C ALA A 141 -2.60 -3.83 -21.06
N ILE A 142 -1.64 -3.25 -21.77
CA ILE A 142 -1.67 -3.10 -23.23
C ILE A 142 -1.70 -4.46 -23.92
N LYS A 143 -0.85 -5.42 -23.48
CA LYS A 143 -0.75 -6.75 -24.09
C LYS A 143 -1.98 -7.61 -23.87
N THR A 144 -2.57 -7.57 -22.69
CA THR A 144 -3.67 -8.45 -22.30
C THR A 144 -5.05 -7.84 -22.51
N GLY A 145 -5.15 -6.54 -22.69
CA GLY A 145 -6.42 -5.82 -22.73
C GLY A 145 -7.14 -5.77 -21.38
N LYS A 146 -6.47 -6.14 -20.29
CA LYS A 146 -7.07 -6.18 -18.96
C LYS A 146 -6.72 -4.93 -18.15
N GLN A 147 -7.63 -4.57 -17.28
CA GLN A 147 -7.36 -3.58 -16.24
C GLN A 147 -6.39 -4.15 -15.21
N ILE A 148 -5.42 -3.35 -14.78
CA ILE A 148 -4.39 -3.76 -13.83
C ILE A 148 -4.24 -2.69 -12.74
N VAL A 149 -3.99 -3.14 -11.52
CA VAL A 149 -3.56 -2.29 -10.40
C VAL A 149 -2.18 -2.77 -9.96
N GLY A 150 -1.29 -1.83 -9.67
CA GLY A 150 0.05 -2.17 -9.18
C GLY A 150 0.73 -1.01 -8.48
N VAL A 151 1.73 -1.36 -7.67
CA VAL A 151 2.64 -0.39 -7.04
C VAL A 151 3.95 -0.44 -7.80
N GLU A 152 4.28 0.63 -8.48
CA GLU A 152 5.47 0.69 -9.35
C GLU A 152 6.20 2.04 -9.22
N PRO A 153 7.47 2.09 -9.63
CA PRO A 153 8.19 3.34 -9.74
C PRO A 153 7.54 4.26 -10.78
N GLY A 154 7.04 5.39 -10.35
CA GLY A 154 6.73 6.51 -11.21
C GLY A 154 8.01 7.16 -11.75
N ARG A 155 7.91 8.36 -12.29
CA ARG A 155 9.09 9.12 -12.71
C ARG A 155 9.89 9.66 -11.53
N GLU A 156 9.22 10.15 -10.51
CA GLU A 156 9.82 10.85 -9.37
C GLU A 156 9.69 10.06 -8.07
N ALA A 157 8.61 9.28 -7.93
CA ALA A 157 8.31 8.55 -6.72
C ALA A 157 7.59 7.24 -7.00
N LEU A 158 7.58 6.36 -6.02
CA LEU A 158 6.73 5.17 -6.01
C LEU A 158 5.25 5.61 -5.94
N SER A 159 4.40 4.97 -6.72
CA SER A 159 2.97 5.29 -6.76
C SER A 159 2.13 4.04 -6.93
N ILE A 160 0.88 4.12 -6.49
CA ILE A 160 -0.13 3.09 -6.71
C ILE A 160 -0.87 3.46 -7.98
N PHE A 161 -0.81 2.60 -8.98
CA PHE A 161 -1.37 2.87 -10.30
C PHE A 161 -2.57 1.99 -10.59
N GLY A 162 -3.57 2.57 -11.26
CA GLY A 162 -4.66 1.86 -11.91
C GLY A 162 -4.61 2.11 -13.42
N MET A 163 -4.56 1.05 -14.21
CA MET A 163 -4.38 1.10 -15.65
C MET A 163 -5.58 0.49 -16.36
N THR A 164 -6.08 1.20 -17.38
CA THR A 164 -7.17 0.74 -18.23
C THR A 164 -6.79 0.90 -19.69
N PRO A 165 -6.77 -0.18 -20.49
CA PRO A 165 -6.57 -0.09 -21.92
C PRO A 165 -7.68 0.72 -22.61
N ILE A 166 -7.28 1.60 -23.52
CA ILE A 166 -8.19 2.38 -24.37
C ILE A 166 -8.36 1.64 -25.67
N THR A 167 -9.62 1.31 -26.01
CA THR A 167 -9.96 0.62 -27.24
C THR A 167 -10.68 1.55 -28.19
N ARG A 168 -10.37 1.42 -29.48
CA ARG A 168 -11.08 2.06 -30.58
C ARG A 168 -11.26 1.05 -31.70
N ASP A 169 -12.49 0.92 -32.22
CA ASP A 169 -12.80 -0.04 -33.28
C ASP A 169 -12.35 -1.47 -32.97
N GLY A 170 -12.49 -1.90 -31.69
CA GLY A 170 -12.12 -3.22 -31.21
C GLY A 170 -10.59 -3.45 -31.04
N LYS A 171 -9.76 -2.42 -31.24
CA LYS A 171 -8.30 -2.50 -31.08
C LYS A 171 -7.83 -1.65 -29.91
N ILE A 172 -6.84 -2.13 -29.19
CA ILE A 172 -6.18 -1.34 -28.14
C ILE A 172 -5.31 -0.28 -28.84
N VAL A 173 -5.65 0.98 -28.66
CA VAL A 173 -4.91 2.12 -29.24
C VAL A 173 -3.98 2.76 -28.24
N ALA A 174 -4.29 2.64 -26.93
CA ALA A 174 -3.50 3.23 -25.87
C ALA A 174 -3.86 2.61 -24.51
N ASN A 175 -3.29 3.16 -23.44
CA ASN A 175 -3.61 2.87 -22.07
C ASN A 175 -3.76 4.19 -21.29
N ALA A 176 -4.77 4.28 -20.42
CA ALA A 176 -4.91 5.33 -19.43
C ALA A 176 -4.32 4.82 -18.10
N ASP A 177 -3.33 5.52 -17.61
CA ASP A 177 -2.56 5.18 -16.41
C ASP A 177 -2.75 6.30 -15.39
N VAL A 178 -3.44 5.98 -14.31
CA VAL A 178 -3.78 6.92 -13.23
C VAL A 178 -3.06 6.49 -11.97
N GLY A 179 -2.39 7.43 -11.29
CA GLY A 179 -1.57 7.14 -10.12
C GLY A 179 -1.98 7.94 -8.89
N ALA A 180 -2.08 7.23 -7.77
CA ALA A 180 -2.17 7.78 -6.43
C ALA A 180 -0.77 7.84 -5.79
N ALA A 181 -0.49 8.88 -5.01
CA ALA A 181 0.78 9.05 -4.33
C ALA A 181 1.00 7.96 -3.27
N PHE A 182 2.14 7.26 -3.34
CA PHE A 182 2.58 6.25 -2.39
C PHE A 182 3.92 6.63 -1.78
N GLY A 183 3.92 7.72 -1.01
CA GLY A 183 5.08 8.30 -0.37
C GLY A 183 4.70 8.93 0.96
N LYS A 184 5.32 10.09 1.27
CA LYS A 184 5.07 10.80 2.52
C LYS A 184 3.58 11.07 2.80
N GLU A 185 2.84 11.49 1.80
CA GLU A 185 1.41 11.79 1.94
C GLU A 185 0.59 10.54 2.32
N PHE A 186 0.90 9.38 1.74
CA PHE A 186 0.27 8.11 2.11
C PHE A 186 0.60 7.73 3.56
N VAL A 187 1.88 7.84 3.94
CA VAL A 187 2.36 7.55 5.30
C VAL A 187 1.68 8.45 6.33
N ASP A 188 1.60 9.76 6.05
CA ASP A 188 0.94 10.74 6.93
C ASP A 188 -0.56 10.44 7.10
N ARG A 189 -1.26 10.06 6.00
CA ARG A 189 -2.67 9.65 6.06
C ARG A 189 -2.84 8.36 6.86
N ALA A 190 -1.98 7.36 6.67
CA ALA A 190 -2.01 6.11 7.41
C ALA A 190 -1.78 6.32 8.90
N LYS A 191 -0.79 7.15 9.27
CA LYS A 191 -0.53 7.54 10.66
C LYS A 191 -1.75 8.21 11.30
N LYS A 192 -2.32 9.20 10.62
CA LYS A 192 -3.52 9.92 11.10
C LYS A 192 -4.73 9.00 11.27
N ARG A 193 -4.90 8.03 10.35
CA ARG A 193 -6.08 7.15 10.33
C ARG A 193 -5.97 5.98 11.28
N PHE A 194 -4.80 5.37 11.39
CA PHE A 194 -4.60 4.10 12.10
C PHE A 194 -3.75 4.25 13.37
N GLY A 195 -3.15 5.42 13.61
CA GLY A 195 -2.28 5.66 14.77
C GLY A 195 -0.98 4.87 14.75
N ILE A 196 -0.50 4.47 13.55
CA ILE A 196 0.72 3.68 13.36
C ILE A 196 1.82 4.51 12.71
N ASP A 197 3.06 4.23 13.10
CA ASP A 197 4.23 4.72 12.38
C ASP A 197 4.56 3.74 11.25
N LEU A 198 4.54 4.26 10.02
CA LEU A 198 4.78 3.50 8.80
C LEU A 198 5.99 4.09 8.07
N ALA A 199 6.80 3.23 7.47
CA ALA A 199 7.86 3.65 6.57
C ALA A 199 7.79 2.84 5.27
N VAL A 200 7.99 3.52 4.15
CA VAL A 200 8.06 2.89 2.82
C VAL A 200 9.52 2.79 2.40
N HIS A 201 9.95 1.59 2.08
CA HIS A 201 11.30 1.29 1.59
C HIS A 201 11.21 0.60 0.24
N SER A 202 12.06 0.99 -0.71
CA SER A 202 12.29 0.21 -1.93
C SER A 202 13.44 -0.77 -1.70
N TYR A 203 13.39 -1.93 -2.34
CA TYR A 203 14.45 -2.92 -2.36
C TYR A 203 14.97 -3.09 -3.78
N ASP A 204 16.25 -2.86 -4.00
CA ASP A 204 16.89 -2.93 -5.31
C ASP A 204 17.55 -4.29 -5.60
N GLY A 205 17.29 -5.29 -4.76
CA GLY A 205 17.92 -6.61 -4.81
C GLY A 205 19.16 -6.74 -3.91
N LYS A 206 19.67 -5.64 -3.35
CA LYS A 206 20.85 -5.62 -2.48
C LYS A 206 20.60 -4.92 -1.15
N ALA A 207 19.92 -3.80 -1.17
CA ALA A 207 19.69 -2.98 0.01
C ALA A 207 18.29 -2.34 0.00
N PHE A 208 17.78 -2.05 1.20
CA PHE A 208 16.59 -1.25 1.39
C PHE A 208 16.94 0.23 1.37
N LYS A 209 16.23 1.00 0.54
CA LYS A 209 16.30 2.45 0.50
C LYS A 209 15.01 3.03 1.03
N LYS A 210 15.08 3.83 2.10
CA LYS A 210 13.91 4.53 2.66
C LYS A 210 13.41 5.57 1.66
N LEU A 211 12.13 5.50 1.32
CA LEU A 211 11.46 6.46 0.45
C LEU A 211 10.68 7.50 1.26
N SER A 212 10.00 7.08 2.31
CA SER A 212 9.21 7.96 3.18
C SER A 212 8.94 7.34 4.55
N SER A 213 8.71 8.17 5.54
CA SER A 213 8.25 7.80 6.88
C SER A 213 7.51 8.97 7.51
#